data_28d14f4bb9e9d3b87469b5a8f4114480
#
_entry.id   28d14f4bb9e9d3b87469b5a8f4114480
#
_cell.length_a   1.000
_cell.length_b   1.000
_cell.length_c   1.000
_cell.angle_alpha   90.00
_cell.angle_beta   90.00
_cell.angle_gamma   90.00
#
_symmetry.space_group_name_H-M   'P 1'
#
loop_
_entity.id
_entity.type
_entity.pdbx_description
1 polymer ?
#
loop_
_entity_poly.entity_id
_entity_poly.type
_entity_poly.pdbx_seq_one_letter_code
_entity_poly.pdbx_strand_id
1 'polypeptide(L)'
;MQDKIMKFLAYDGKISVVCTSTTELVEEARKIHDLSPVATAAFGRLLTISAIMGNEMKSAKDKLTVQMKGNGPLGTMLVTADNFPRVKGYVANPVVDLPLNDMGKLDVGGAIGNAGFINVIKDIGLKEPYVGICPLISGEIAEDFAEYFAKSEQKNTAVALGVLVDKDGVKSAGGYIITPMPDATDEEISKIEQSIFKAGAISKMLDKNMTLLEIAKSVTGDENVKLIEENITPEYECDCSKEHMEDGLATLDKDVLKEMIEEDGKAELVCHFCNKKYEFSKEELEDILEKNKNN
;
A
#
# COMPACT_ATOMS: atom_id res chain seq x y z
N MET A 1 18.97 -4.06 4.12
CA MET A 1 18.91 -4.63 2.72
C MET A 1 18.06 -3.65 1.96
N GLN A 2 18.52 -3.12 0.83
CA GLN A 2 17.74 -2.18 0.02
C GLN A 2 16.43 -2.85 -0.43
N ASP A 3 15.33 -2.13 -0.38
CA ASP A 3 14.02 -2.62 -0.81
C ASP A 3 14.03 -2.95 -2.31
N LYS A 4 13.33 -4.03 -2.68
CA LYS A 4 13.27 -4.51 -4.07
C LYS A 4 11.94 -5.20 -4.36
N ILE A 5 11.48 -5.08 -5.59
CA ILE A 5 10.45 -5.94 -6.18
C ILE A 5 11.13 -6.82 -7.23
N MET A 6 10.88 -8.12 -7.17
CA MET A 6 11.41 -9.10 -8.10
C MET A 6 10.30 -10.03 -8.58
N LYS A 7 10.28 -10.32 -9.87
CA LYS A 7 9.31 -11.22 -10.49
C LYS A 7 10.00 -12.49 -10.97
N PHE A 8 9.37 -13.60 -10.67
CA PHE A 8 9.87 -14.94 -10.99
C PHE A 8 8.80 -15.77 -11.69
N LEU A 9 9.26 -16.80 -12.39
CA LEU A 9 8.43 -17.90 -12.87
C LEU A 9 8.94 -19.22 -12.27
N ALA A 10 8.00 -20.01 -11.77
CA ALA A 10 8.23 -21.35 -11.26
C ALA A 10 7.47 -22.38 -12.13
N TYR A 11 7.82 -23.66 -11.97
CA TYR A 11 7.20 -24.78 -12.68
C TYR A 11 7.15 -24.55 -14.21
N ASP A 12 8.32 -24.24 -14.78
CA ASP A 12 8.50 -23.97 -16.22
C ASP A 12 7.56 -22.89 -16.79
N GLY A 13 7.23 -21.88 -15.97
CA GLY A 13 6.43 -20.73 -16.40
C GLY A 13 4.94 -20.79 -16.04
N LYS A 14 4.50 -21.88 -15.44
CA LYS A 14 3.09 -22.06 -15.07
C LYS A 14 2.66 -21.31 -13.81
N ILE A 15 3.63 -20.83 -13.03
CA ILE A 15 3.37 -20.10 -11.79
C ILE A 15 4.14 -18.78 -11.82
N SER A 16 3.42 -17.68 -11.73
CA SER A 16 4.02 -16.35 -11.54
C SER A 16 4.17 -16.06 -10.06
N VAL A 17 5.34 -15.55 -9.67
CA VAL A 17 5.65 -15.18 -8.29
C VAL A 17 6.24 -13.77 -8.29
N VAL A 18 5.63 -12.86 -7.55
CA VAL A 18 6.20 -11.54 -7.27
C VAL A 18 6.56 -11.48 -5.80
N CYS A 19 7.82 -11.26 -5.48
CA CYS A 19 8.31 -11.08 -4.11
C CYS A 19 8.83 -9.66 -3.94
N THR A 20 8.62 -9.09 -2.75
CA THR A 20 9.14 -7.76 -2.41
C THR A 20 9.63 -7.68 -0.98
N SER A 21 10.69 -6.89 -0.77
CA SER A 21 11.04 -6.27 0.50
C SER A 21 10.61 -4.80 0.47
N THR A 22 10.08 -4.30 1.59
CA THR A 22 9.56 -2.94 1.74
C THR A 22 9.91 -2.37 3.11
N THR A 23 11.05 -2.76 3.67
CA THR A 23 11.46 -2.39 5.04
C THR A 23 11.72 -0.88 5.15
N GLU A 24 12.47 -0.33 4.18
CA GLU A 24 12.79 1.11 4.13
C GLU A 24 11.55 1.95 3.83
N LEU A 25 10.72 1.51 2.88
CA LEU A 25 9.44 2.12 2.53
C LEU A 25 8.50 2.24 3.75
N VAL A 26 8.34 1.15 4.50
CA VAL A 26 7.44 1.11 5.67
C VAL A 26 8.01 1.91 6.84
N GLU A 27 9.32 1.88 7.05
CA GLU A 27 9.97 2.68 8.09
C GLU A 27 9.86 4.18 7.79
N GLU A 28 9.97 4.59 6.53
CA GLU A 28 9.78 6.00 6.14
C GLU A 28 8.33 6.43 6.41
N ALA A 29 7.34 5.64 6.01
CA ALA A 29 5.94 5.90 6.30
C ALA A 29 5.67 5.97 7.82
N ARG A 30 6.28 5.07 8.61
CA ARG A 30 6.16 5.07 10.07
C ARG A 30 6.64 6.39 10.68
N LYS A 31 7.78 6.89 10.22
CA LYS A 31 8.35 8.16 10.70
C LYS A 31 7.51 9.36 10.28
N ILE A 32 7.09 9.43 9.02
CA ILE A 32 6.28 10.54 8.48
C ILE A 32 4.97 10.70 9.27
N HIS A 33 4.31 9.58 9.57
CA HIS A 33 2.98 9.58 10.19
C HIS A 33 2.97 9.29 11.69
N ASP A 34 4.13 9.10 12.32
CA ASP A 34 4.28 8.75 13.74
C ASP A 34 3.41 7.55 14.12
N LEU A 35 3.51 6.48 13.33
CA LEU A 35 2.63 5.32 13.46
C LEU A 35 2.93 4.49 14.71
N SER A 36 1.88 4.13 15.44
CA SER A 36 1.97 3.08 16.48
C SER A 36 2.33 1.72 15.87
N PRO A 37 2.82 0.75 16.66
CA PRO A 37 3.25 -0.56 16.12
C PRO A 37 2.17 -1.28 15.32
N VAL A 38 0.91 -1.31 15.79
CA VAL A 38 -0.18 -1.97 15.07
C VAL A 38 -0.57 -1.20 13.80
N ALA A 39 -0.56 0.14 13.84
CA ALA A 39 -0.78 0.98 12.66
C ALA A 39 0.34 0.79 11.63
N THR A 40 1.60 0.69 12.08
CA THR A 40 2.75 0.38 11.21
C THR A 40 2.59 -0.98 10.53
N ALA A 41 2.16 -2.00 11.27
CA ALA A 41 1.95 -3.33 10.72
C ALA A 41 0.82 -3.34 9.68
N ALA A 42 -0.30 -2.69 9.97
CA ALA A 42 -1.45 -2.60 9.07
C ALA A 42 -1.11 -1.78 7.81
N PHE A 43 -0.67 -0.55 8.01
CA PHE A 43 -0.37 0.36 6.91
C PHE A 43 0.80 -0.12 6.05
N GLY A 44 1.84 -0.69 6.67
CA GLY A 44 2.97 -1.28 5.96
C GLY A 44 2.59 -2.45 5.06
N ARG A 45 1.65 -3.32 5.49
CA ARG A 45 1.10 -4.37 4.61
C ARG A 45 0.33 -3.76 3.42
N LEU A 46 -0.46 -2.71 3.65
CA LEU A 46 -1.20 -2.04 2.58
C LEU A 46 -0.26 -1.33 1.60
N LEU A 47 0.80 -0.66 2.07
CA LEU A 47 1.85 -0.07 1.23
C LEU A 47 2.54 -1.16 0.40
N THR A 48 2.87 -2.29 1.00
CA THR A 48 3.55 -3.41 0.34
C THR A 48 2.73 -3.99 -0.82
N ILE A 49 1.46 -4.30 -0.60
CA ILE A 49 0.61 -4.84 -1.67
C ILE A 49 0.36 -3.79 -2.76
N SER A 50 0.21 -2.51 -2.38
CA SER A 50 0.04 -1.42 -3.34
C SER A 50 1.30 -1.20 -4.19
N ALA A 51 2.50 -1.36 -3.63
CA ALA A 51 3.76 -1.32 -4.38
C ALA A 51 3.83 -2.42 -5.44
N ILE A 52 3.47 -3.66 -5.08
CA ILE A 52 3.41 -4.78 -6.05
C ILE A 52 2.40 -4.47 -7.15
N MET A 53 1.18 -4.06 -6.79
CA MET A 53 0.11 -3.78 -7.77
C MET A 53 0.43 -2.55 -8.64
N GLY A 54 1.08 -1.54 -8.09
CA GLY A 54 1.56 -0.37 -8.82
C GLY A 54 2.60 -0.76 -9.86
N ASN A 55 3.57 -1.60 -9.46
CA ASN A 55 4.61 -2.12 -10.37
C ASN A 55 4.05 -2.94 -11.55
N GLU A 56 2.85 -3.51 -11.43
CA GLU A 56 2.17 -4.21 -12.52
C GLU A 56 1.45 -3.28 -13.50
N MET A 57 1.36 -1.96 -13.21
CA MET A 57 0.81 -0.97 -14.14
C MET A 57 1.72 -0.83 -15.36
N LYS A 58 1.12 -0.59 -16.54
CA LYS A 58 1.86 -0.67 -17.81
C LYS A 58 2.49 0.66 -18.25
N SER A 59 1.91 1.77 -17.83
CA SER A 59 2.31 3.11 -18.28
C SER A 59 2.74 3.99 -17.11
N ALA A 60 3.71 4.86 -17.33
CA ALA A 60 4.14 5.87 -16.37
C ALA A 60 3.02 6.85 -15.96
N LYS A 61 1.94 6.91 -16.73
CA LYS A 61 0.77 7.75 -16.44
C LYS A 61 -0.30 7.01 -15.64
N ASP A 62 -0.22 5.69 -15.59
CA ASP A 62 -1.18 4.89 -14.86
C ASP A 62 -1.05 5.15 -13.36
N LYS A 63 -2.18 5.20 -12.67
CA LYS A 63 -2.26 5.44 -11.22
C LYS A 63 -3.12 4.38 -10.57
N LEU A 64 -2.61 3.85 -9.48
CA LEU A 64 -3.34 2.96 -8.58
C LEU A 64 -3.74 3.74 -7.34
N THR A 65 -5.00 3.63 -6.92
CA THR A 65 -5.44 4.06 -5.60
C THR A 65 -6.11 2.90 -4.89
N VAL A 66 -5.65 2.63 -3.68
CA VAL A 66 -6.21 1.59 -2.81
C VAL A 66 -6.74 2.25 -1.55
N GLN A 67 -8.02 2.09 -1.30
CA GLN A 67 -8.66 2.51 -0.06
C GLN A 67 -9.13 1.28 0.70
N MET A 68 -8.76 1.18 1.97
CA MET A 68 -9.25 0.17 2.88
C MET A 68 -9.95 0.83 4.05
N LYS A 69 -11.20 0.46 4.29
CA LYS A 69 -12.00 1.01 5.38
C LYS A 69 -12.73 -0.11 6.09
N GLY A 70 -12.41 -0.31 7.34
CA GLY A 70 -13.12 -1.21 8.24
C GLY A 70 -13.86 -0.44 9.35
N ASN A 71 -14.41 -1.17 10.28
CA ASN A 71 -15.07 -0.63 11.48
C ASN A 71 -14.14 -0.59 12.71
N GLY A 72 -12.86 -0.89 12.54
CA GLY A 72 -11.85 -0.83 13.60
C GLY A 72 -11.31 0.58 13.85
N PRO A 73 -10.50 0.75 14.91
CA PRO A 73 -10.02 2.06 15.35
C PRO A 73 -9.05 2.77 14.40
N LEU A 74 -8.36 2.07 13.48
CA LEU A 74 -7.50 2.69 12.47
C LEU A 74 -8.28 3.60 11.50
N GLY A 75 -9.57 3.33 11.30
CA GLY A 75 -10.39 4.05 10.35
C GLY A 75 -10.00 3.75 8.90
N THR A 76 -9.97 4.79 8.08
CA THR A 76 -9.63 4.64 6.66
C THR A 76 -8.12 4.70 6.44
N MET A 77 -7.61 3.76 5.66
CA MET A 77 -6.27 3.81 5.07
C MET A 77 -6.41 4.04 3.57
N LEU A 78 -5.58 4.91 3.02
CA LEU A 78 -5.53 5.19 1.58
C LEU A 78 -4.08 5.19 1.12
N VAL A 79 -3.81 4.49 0.02
CA VAL A 79 -2.51 4.40 -0.62
C VAL A 79 -2.65 4.67 -2.11
N THR A 80 -1.73 5.42 -2.67
CA THR A 80 -1.57 5.57 -4.11
C THR A 80 -0.21 5.03 -4.53
N ALA A 81 -0.15 4.40 -5.69
CA ALA A 81 1.08 3.87 -6.29
C ALA A 81 1.07 4.04 -7.81
N ASP A 82 2.24 3.96 -8.42
CA ASP A 82 2.41 3.97 -9.88
C ASP A 82 3.37 2.86 -10.34
N ASN A 83 3.65 2.78 -11.64
CA ASN A 83 4.51 1.73 -12.21
C ASN A 83 6.02 1.90 -11.91
N PHE A 84 6.45 3.01 -11.31
CA PHE A 84 7.80 3.20 -10.76
C PHE A 84 7.88 2.87 -9.27
N PRO A 85 7.05 2.03 -8.74
CA PRO A 85 6.42 1.84 -7.44
C PRO A 85 6.73 2.96 -6.43
N ARG A 86 6.46 4.20 -6.84
CA ARG A 86 6.41 5.34 -5.93
C ARG A 86 5.09 5.26 -5.18
N VAL A 87 5.21 5.09 -3.89
CA VAL A 87 4.07 4.81 -3.03
C VAL A 87 3.92 5.93 -2.02
N LYS A 88 2.71 6.39 -1.81
CA LYS A 88 2.35 7.33 -0.75
C LYS A 88 0.96 7.00 -0.22
N GLY A 89 0.71 7.36 1.01
CA GLY A 89 -0.60 7.10 1.59
C GLY A 89 -0.75 7.73 2.97
N TYR A 90 -1.88 7.49 3.61
CA TYR A 90 -2.14 7.89 4.98
C TYR A 90 -3.09 6.93 5.67
N VAL A 91 -3.11 7.01 6.98
CA VAL A 91 -4.07 6.33 7.85
C VAL A 91 -4.81 7.36 8.69
N ALA A 92 -6.13 7.24 8.81
CA ALA A 92 -6.95 8.24 9.49
C ALA A 92 -6.58 8.39 10.98
N ASN A 93 -6.30 7.28 11.66
CA ASN A 93 -5.88 7.27 13.05
C ASN A 93 -4.52 6.56 13.18
N PRO A 94 -3.40 7.31 13.12
CA PRO A 94 -2.04 6.73 13.10
C PRO A 94 -1.63 6.12 14.43
N VAL A 95 -2.23 6.55 15.54
CA VAL A 95 -1.90 6.08 16.88
C VAL A 95 -3.08 5.28 17.43
N VAL A 96 -2.93 3.97 17.41
CA VAL A 96 -3.91 3.02 17.97
C VAL A 96 -3.17 2.08 18.92
N ASP A 97 -3.73 1.87 20.09
CA ASP A 97 -3.23 0.92 21.09
C ASP A 97 -4.24 -0.23 21.27
N LEU A 98 -3.80 -1.43 20.95
CA LEU A 98 -4.58 -2.65 21.10
C LEU A 98 -3.72 -3.72 21.78
N PRO A 99 -4.34 -4.59 22.60
CA PRO A 99 -3.63 -5.75 23.11
C PRO A 99 -3.18 -6.66 21.96
N LEU A 100 -2.19 -7.47 22.23
CA LEU A 100 -1.81 -8.53 21.30
C LEU A 100 -2.98 -9.50 21.11
N ASN A 101 -3.09 -10.09 19.91
CA ASN A 101 -4.08 -11.12 19.64
C ASN A 101 -3.75 -12.43 20.39
N ASP A 102 -4.62 -13.44 20.32
CA ASP A 102 -4.47 -14.74 21.00
C ASP A 102 -3.20 -15.50 20.64
N MET A 103 -2.55 -15.14 19.52
CA MET A 103 -1.26 -15.70 19.10
C MET A 103 -0.06 -14.88 19.58
N GLY A 104 -0.26 -13.87 20.41
CA GLY A 104 0.80 -12.97 20.89
C GLY A 104 1.38 -12.05 19.80
N LYS A 105 0.62 -11.74 18.76
CA LYS A 105 1.00 -10.83 17.66
C LYS A 105 0.20 -9.54 17.73
N LEU A 106 0.67 -8.51 17.01
CA LEU A 106 -0.10 -7.28 16.80
C LEU A 106 -1.45 -7.63 16.15
N ASP A 107 -2.53 -7.12 16.72
CA ASP A 107 -3.90 -7.39 16.28
C ASP A 107 -4.29 -6.46 15.11
N VAL A 108 -3.77 -6.76 13.93
CA VAL A 108 -4.06 -5.99 12.72
C VAL A 108 -5.52 -6.13 12.31
N GLY A 109 -6.07 -7.35 12.38
CA GLY A 109 -7.48 -7.59 12.09
C GLY A 109 -8.42 -6.79 13.00
N GLY A 110 -8.16 -6.76 14.30
CA GLY A 110 -8.91 -5.93 15.25
C GLY A 110 -8.72 -4.43 15.03
N ALA A 111 -7.53 -4.01 14.60
CA ALA A 111 -7.25 -2.59 14.33
C ALA A 111 -8.01 -2.06 13.09
N ILE A 112 -8.17 -2.87 12.06
CA ILE A 112 -8.92 -2.54 10.84
C ILE A 112 -10.40 -2.82 11.01
N GLY A 113 -10.73 -3.97 11.63
CA GLY A 113 -12.09 -4.51 11.70
C GLY A 113 -12.48 -5.22 10.40
N ASN A 114 -13.49 -6.07 10.46
CA ASN A 114 -13.93 -6.92 9.36
C ASN A 114 -15.23 -6.45 8.68
N ALA A 115 -15.87 -5.41 9.18
CA ALA A 115 -17.06 -4.82 8.57
C ALA A 115 -16.66 -3.56 7.77
N GLY A 116 -16.48 -3.74 6.47
CA GLY A 116 -16.01 -2.68 5.59
C GLY A 116 -15.67 -3.19 4.19
N PHE A 117 -14.77 -2.48 3.51
CA PHE A 117 -14.42 -2.79 2.12
C PHE A 117 -12.99 -2.39 1.77
N ILE A 118 -12.46 -3.06 0.73
CA ILE A 118 -11.36 -2.59 -0.09
C ILE A 118 -11.95 -1.98 -1.36
N ASN A 119 -11.47 -0.81 -1.73
CA ASN A 119 -11.76 -0.16 -3.01
C ASN A 119 -10.44 0.06 -3.75
N VAL A 120 -10.32 -0.54 -4.93
CA VAL A 120 -9.14 -0.42 -5.79
C VAL A 120 -9.54 0.32 -7.06
N ILE A 121 -8.90 1.45 -7.31
CA ILE A 121 -9.12 2.30 -8.47
C ILE A 121 -7.85 2.25 -9.31
N LYS A 122 -7.99 1.82 -10.58
CA LYS A 122 -6.91 1.81 -11.56
C LYS A 122 -7.23 2.81 -12.66
N ASP A 123 -6.57 3.97 -12.63
CA ASP A 123 -6.62 4.95 -13.71
C ASP A 123 -5.54 4.59 -14.74
N ILE A 124 -5.97 4.07 -15.86
CA ILE A 124 -5.13 3.65 -16.98
C ILE A 124 -5.35 4.52 -18.23
N GLY A 125 -5.81 5.77 -18.01
CA GLY A 125 -6.04 6.74 -19.09
C GLY A 125 -7.31 6.47 -19.91
N LEU A 126 -8.24 5.67 -19.43
CA LEU A 126 -9.56 5.51 -20.02
C LEU A 126 -10.49 6.65 -19.59
N LYS A 127 -11.65 6.77 -20.27
CA LYS A 127 -12.67 7.79 -19.93
C LYS A 127 -13.13 7.69 -18.48
N GLU A 128 -13.22 6.46 -17.97
CA GLU A 128 -13.53 6.16 -16.57
C GLU A 128 -12.50 5.19 -16.03
N PRO A 129 -12.00 5.37 -14.80
CA PRO A 129 -11.08 4.42 -14.20
C PRO A 129 -11.78 3.08 -13.93
N TYR A 130 -11.01 2.01 -13.90
CA TYR A 130 -11.50 0.74 -13.37
C TYR A 130 -11.65 0.84 -11.86
N VAL A 131 -12.80 0.43 -11.33
CA VAL A 131 -13.10 0.44 -9.90
C VAL A 131 -13.53 -0.96 -9.46
N GLY A 132 -12.75 -1.56 -8.56
CA GLY A 132 -13.07 -2.84 -7.93
C GLY A 132 -13.36 -2.64 -6.44
N ILE A 133 -14.52 -3.09 -5.98
CA ILE A 133 -14.91 -3.02 -4.57
C ILE A 133 -15.12 -4.44 -4.06
N CYS A 134 -14.49 -4.77 -2.91
CA CYS A 134 -14.64 -6.06 -2.25
C CYS A 134 -14.89 -5.86 -0.75
N PRO A 135 -15.90 -6.52 -0.15
CA PRO A 135 -16.06 -6.53 1.30
C PRO A 135 -14.85 -7.14 2.00
N LEU A 136 -14.51 -6.64 3.19
CA LEU A 136 -13.50 -7.23 4.04
C LEU A 136 -13.98 -8.59 4.56
N ILE A 137 -13.03 -9.53 4.70
CA ILE A 137 -13.27 -10.85 5.28
C ILE A 137 -12.75 -10.89 6.72
N SER A 138 -11.49 -10.47 6.93
CA SER A 138 -10.81 -10.59 8.22
C SER A 138 -10.17 -9.31 8.73
N GLY A 139 -9.88 -8.35 7.85
CA GLY A 139 -9.05 -7.19 8.18
C GLY A 139 -7.54 -7.52 8.25
N GLU A 140 -7.11 -8.74 7.95
CA GLU A 140 -5.69 -9.14 7.93
C GLU A 140 -4.95 -8.73 6.65
N ILE A 141 -5.58 -7.96 5.80
CA ILE A 141 -5.09 -7.39 4.53
C ILE A 141 -4.74 -8.46 3.48
N ALA A 142 -3.88 -9.41 3.80
CA ALA A 142 -3.46 -10.44 2.84
C ALA A 142 -4.63 -11.33 2.40
N GLU A 143 -5.47 -11.77 3.32
CA GLU A 143 -6.67 -12.54 3.05
C GLU A 143 -7.71 -11.71 2.28
N ASP A 144 -7.88 -10.45 2.68
CA ASP A 144 -8.81 -9.53 2.03
C ASP A 144 -8.41 -9.25 0.57
N PHE A 145 -7.08 -9.15 0.30
CA PHE A 145 -6.59 -8.99 -1.07
C PHE A 145 -6.65 -10.29 -1.89
N ALA A 146 -6.45 -11.44 -1.28
CA ALA A 146 -6.66 -12.72 -1.97
C ALA A 146 -8.11 -12.83 -2.46
N GLU A 147 -9.08 -12.44 -1.63
CA GLU A 147 -10.50 -12.38 -2.01
C GLU A 147 -10.77 -11.32 -3.09
N TYR A 148 -10.16 -10.13 -2.97
CA TYR A 148 -10.25 -9.11 -4.00
C TYR A 148 -9.76 -9.62 -5.37
N PHE A 149 -8.60 -10.29 -5.41
CA PHE A 149 -8.08 -10.86 -6.67
C PHE A 149 -9.01 -11.92 -7.23
N ALA A 150 -9.57 -12.79 -6.39
CA ALA A 150 -10.48 -13.82 -6.82
C ALA A 150 -11.80 -13.25 -7.38
N LYS A 151 -12.43 -12.29 -6.68
CA LYS A 151 -13.75 -11.75 -7.05
C LYS A 151 -13.69 -10.66 -8.11
N SER A 152 -12.73 -9.73 -7.99
CA SER A 152 -12.67 -8.54 -8.86
C SER A 152 -11.77 -8.74 -10.08
N GLU A 153 -10.67 -9.49 -9.94
CA GLU A 153 -9.73 -9.74 -11.03
C GLU A 153 -9.83 -11.15 -11.62
N GLN A 154 -10.66 -12.01 -11.03
CA GLN A 154 -10.85 -13.42 -11.43
C GLN A 154 -9.54 -14.22 -11.49
N LYS A 155 -8.63 -13.91 -10.56
CA LYS A 155 -7.33 -14.56 -10.41
C LYS A 155 -7.27 -15.28 -9.06
N ASN A 156 -7.10 -16.59 -9.09
CA ASN A 156 -6.81 -17.35 -7.88
C ASN A 156 -5.36 -17.06 -7.45
N THR A 157 -5.19 -16.28 -6.41
CA THR A 157 -3.89 -15.72 -6.04
C THR A 157 -3.63 -15.95 -4.56
N ALA A 158 -2.49 -16.52 -4.22
CA ALA A 158 -2.02 -16.56 -2.84
C ALA A 158 -1.28 -15.26 -2.53
N VAL A 159 -1.66 -14.60 -1.43
CA VAL A 159 -1.06 -13.35 -0.96
C VAL A 159 -0.50 -13.56 0.43
N ALA A 160 0.74 -13.12 0.64
CA ALA A 160 1.32 -13.05 1.98
C ALA A 160 2.00 -11.69 2.18
N LEU A 161 1.67 -11.06 3.29
CA LEU A 161 2.20 -9.76 3.70
C LEU A 161 2.69 -9.85 5.14
N GLY A 162 3.79 -9.17 5.45
CA GLY A 162 4.33 -9.21 6.79
C GLY A 162 5.14 -7.97 7.12
N VAL A 163 4.94 -7.44 8.33
CA VAL A 163 5.74 -6.38 8.93
C VAL A 163 6.14 -6.81 10.33
N LEU A 164 7.43 -6.79 10.60
CA LEU A 164 7.98 -6.98 11.93
C LEU A 164 8.48 -5.63 12.42
N VAL A 165 7.85 -5.12 13.46
CA VAL A 165 8.15 -3.82 14.07
C VAL A 165 8.36 -4.00 15.57
N ASP A 166 9.33 -3.29 16.13
CA ASP A 166 9.56 -3.20 17.57
C ASP A 166 9.75 -1.74 18.01
N LYS A 167 10.25 -1.54 19.24
CA LYS A 167 10.49 -0.20 19.80
C LYS A 167 11.52 0.64 19.02
N ASP A 168 12.40 -0.01 18.26
CA ASP A 168 13.48 0.63 17.50
C ASP A 168 13.07 0.94 16.05
N GLY A 169 11.88 0.47 15.62
CA GLY A 169 11.31 0.67 14.28
C GLY A 169 11.03 -0.62 13.52
N VAL A 170 10.92 -0.51 12.20
CA VAL A 170 10.64 -1.65 11.31
C VAL A 170 11.90 -2.48 11.12
N LYS A 171 11.85 -3.74 11.52
CA LYS A 171 12.96 -4.72 11.35
C LYS A 171 12.95 -5.36 9.98
N SER A 172 11.76 -5.73 9.52
CA SER A 172 11.55 -6.31 8.21
C SER A 172 10.11 -6.09 7.76
N ALA A 173 9.94 -5.76 6.49
CA ALA A 173 8.63 -5.69 5.86
C ALA A 173 8.73 -6.23 4.43
N GLY A 174 7.67 -6.86 3.95
CA GLY A 174 7.60 -7.36 2.59
C GLY A 174 6.38 -8.24 2.35
N GLY A 175 6.31 -8.76 1.14
CA GLY A 175 5.20 -9.60 0.73
C GLY A 175 5.53 -10.42 -0.51
N TYR A 176 4.62 -11.33 -0.83
CA TYR A 176 4.61 -12.00 -2.12
C TYR A 176 3.20 -12.25 -2.61
N ILE A 177 3.10 -12.33 -3.92
CA ILE A 177 1.90 -12.75 -4.65
C ILE A 177 2.28 -13.94 -5.53
N ILE A 178 1.52 -15.03 -5.43
CA ILE A 178 1.69 -16.23 -6.27
C ILE A 178 0.41 -16.42 -7.07
N THR A 179 0.52 -16.39 -8.39
CA THR A 179 -0.62 -16.52 -9.31
C THR A 179 -0.38 -17.71 -10.24
N PRO A 180 -1.18 -18.77 -10.14
CA PRO A 180 -1.17 -19.85 -11.13
C PRO A 180 -1.61 -19.35 -12.51
N MET A 181 -0.92 -19.80 -13.55
CA MET A 181 -1.32 -19.60 -14.94
C MET A 181 -2.36 -20.66 -15.35
N PRO A 182 -3.09 -20.46 -16.46
CA PRO A 182 -4.18 -21.37 -16.85
C PRO A 182 -3.79 -22.85 -17.07
N ASP A 183 -2.51 -23.11 -17.30
CA ASP A 183 -1.93 -24.45 -17.51
C ASP A 183 -1.30 -25.06 -16.25
N ALA A 184 -1.42 -24.39 -15.12
CA ALA A 184 -0.98 -24.94 -13.81
C ALA A 184 -1.88 -26.11 -13.42
N THR A 185 -1.27 -27.18 -12.94
CA THR A 185 -1.96 -28.39 -12.48
C THR A 185 -2.35 -28.32 -11.01
N ASP A 186 -3.39 -29.05 -10.61
CA ASP A 186 -3.81 -29.15 -9.21
C ASP A 186 -2.69 -29.70 -8.31
N GLU A 187 -1.81 -30.56 -8.84
CA GLU A 187 -0.67 -31.10 -8.11
C GLU A 187 0.35 -30.01 -7.82
N GLU A 188 0.65 -29.14 -8.80
CA GLU A 188 1.56 -27.99 -8.62
C GLU A 188 0.98 -26.99 -7.61
N ILE A 189 -0.31 -26.69 -7.69
CA ILE A 189 -1.00 -25.83 -6.72
C ILE A 189 -0.94 -26.42 -5.32
N SER A 190 -1.24 -27.69 -5.14
CA SER A 190 -1.19 -28.37 -3.84
C SER A 190 0.25 -28.37 -3.24
N LYS A 191 1.27 -28.49 -4.06
CA LYS A 191 2.67 -28.38 -3.62
C LYS A 191 3.00 -26.97 -3.12
N ILE A 192 2.51 -25.93 -3.82
CA ILE A 192 2.70 -24.54 -3.42
C ILE A 192 2.01 -24.27 -2.08
N GLU A 193 0.77 -24.70 -1.90
CA GLU A 193 0.05 -24.54 -0.62
C GLU A 193 0.82 -25.17 0.55
N GLN A 194 1.34 -26.38 0.37
CA GLN A 194 2.17 -27.03 1.37
C GLN A 194 3.50 -26.29 1.63
N SER A 195 4.10 -25.73 0.58
CA SER A 195 5.35 -24.98 0.67
C SER A 195 5.16 -23.66 1.40
N ILE A 196 4.09 -22.91 1.09
CA ILE A 196 3.70 -21.70 1.81
C ILE A 196 3.52 -21.97 3.31
N PHE A 197 2.80 -23.04 3.65
CA PHE A 197 2.57 -23.43 5.04
C PHE A 197 3.89 -23.74 5.77
N LYS A 198 4.81 -24.43 5.12
CA LYS A 198 6.13 -24.77 5.71
C LYS A 198 7.06 -23.55 5.82
N ALA A 199 7.04 -22.65 4.83
CA ALA A 199 7.89 -21.47 4.79
C ALA A 199 7.59 -20.49 5.93
N GLY A 200 6.32 -20.35 6.31
CA GLY A 200 5.88 -19.48 7.40
C GLY A 200 5.82 -17.99 7.01
N ALA A 201 5.96 -17.11 8.00
CA ALA A 201 5.76 -15.67 7.78
C ALA A 201 6.91 -15.03 7.00
N ILE A 202 6.58 -14.28 5.95
CA ILE A 202 7.56 -13.57 5.10
C ILE A 202 8.44 -12.59 5.90
N SER A 203 7.89 -11.86 6.87
CA SER A 203 8.68 -10.96 7.71
C SER A 203 9.79 -11.69 8.46
N LYS A 204 9.55 -12.91 8.92
CA LYS A 204 10.60 -13.73 9.57
C LYS A 204 11.65 -14.25 8.58
N MET A 205 11.27 -14.51 7.34
CA MET A 205 12.23 -14.88 6.29
C MET A 205 13.16 -13.72 5.95
N LEU A 206 12.59 -12.53 5.80
CA LEU A 206 13.36 -11.28 5.55
C LEU A 206 14.24 -10.91 6.75
N ASP A 207 13.75 -11.05 7.98
CA ASP A 207 14.53 -10.80 9.21
C ASP A 207 15.75 -11.74 9.33
N LYS A 208 15.63 -12.95 8.78
CA LYS A 208 16.76 -13.90 8.64
C LYS A 208 17.67 -13.58 7.45
N ASN A 209 17.49 -12.46 6.76
CA ASN A 209 18.22 -12.05 5.57
C ASN A 209 18.11 -13.00 4.38
N MET A 210 17.01 -13.74 4.26
CA MET A 210 16.77 -14.53 3.05
C MET A 210 16.59 -13.58 1.86
N THR A 211 17.21 -13.90 0.74
CA THR A 211 17.01 -13.18 -0.53
C THR A 211 15.62 -13.43 -1.10
N LEU A 212 15.10 -12.53 -1.93
CA LEU A 212 13.80 -12.72 -2.58
C LEU A 212 13.75 -13.98 -3.46
N LEU A 213 14.88 -14.40 -4.05
CA LEU A 213 14.99 -15.66 -4.78
C LEU A 213 14.85 -16.87 -3.85
N GLU A 214 15.51 -16.87 -2.70
CA GLU A 214 15.38 -17.94 -1.71
C GLU A 214 13.96 -18.02 -1.16
N ILE A 215 13.31 -16.87 -0.94
CA ILE A 215 11.91 -16.81 -0.55
C ILE A 215 11.02 -17.40 -1.65
N ALA A 216 11.21 -17.00 -2.91
CA ALA A 216 10.45 -17.54 -4.04
C ALA A 216 10.56 -19.06 -4.16
N LYS A 217 11.78 -19.61 -4.03
CA LYS A 217 12.01 -21.07 -3.99
C LYS A 217 11.32 -21.74 -2.81
N SER A 218 11.43 -21.12 -1.64
CA SER A 218 10.84 -21.67 -0.40
C SER A 218 9.32 -21.74 -0.46
N VAL A 219 8.64 -20.70 -0.99
CA VAL A 219 7.18 -20.63 -1.02
C VAL A 219 6.57 -21.40 -2.19
N THR A 220 7.33 -21.66 -3.24
CA THR A 220 6.87 -22.50 -4.37
C THR A 220 7.24 -23.96 -4.20
N GLY A 221 8.31 -24.25 -3.47
CA GLY A 221 8.91 -25.60 -3.41
C GLY A 221 9.59 -26.02 -4.72
N ASP A 222 9.88 -25.06 -5.60
CA ASP A 222 10.59 -25.29 -6.86
C ASP A 222 12.00 -24.72 -6.78
N GLU A 223 13.01 -25.53 -6.95
CA GLU A 223 14.42 -25.10 -6.98
C GLU A 223 14.82 -24.42 -8.29
N ASN A 224 14.03 -24.59 -9.36
CA ASN A 224 14.31 -24.09 -10.70
C ASN A 224 13.58 -22.76 -11.01
N VAL A 225 13.25 -21.99 -9.97
CA VAL A 225 12.63 -20.66 -10.11
C VAL A 225 13.52 -19.77 -10.99
N LYS A 226 12.92 -19.19 -12.04
CA LYS A 226 13.60 -18.29 -13.00
C LYS A 226 13.25 -16.84 -12.70
N LEU A 227 14.27 -16.00 -12.56
CA LEU A 227 14.12 -14.55 -12.47
C LEU A 227 13.69 -13.97 -13.83
N ILE A 228 12.63 -13.17 -13.83
CA ILE A 228 12.10 -12.49 -15.04
C ILE A 228 12.37 -11.00 -15.00
N GLU A 229 12.19 -10.38 -13.83
CA GLU A 229 12.36 -8.95 -13.65
C GLU A 229 12.98 -8.68 -12.29
N GLU A 230 13.95 -7.78 -12.27
CA GLU A 230 14.74 -7.44 -11.08
C GLU A 230 14.97 -5.92 -11.02
N ASN A 231 15.31 -5.42 -9.82
CA ASN A 231 15.81 -4.07 -9.55
C ASN A 231 14.81 -2.92 -9.62
N ILE A 232 13.57 -3.18 -9.29
CA ILE A 232 12.63 -2.11 -9.04
C ILE A 232 12.61 -1.85 -7.54
N THR A 233 12.98 -0.63 -7.15
CA THR A 233 13.00 -0.20 -5.73
C THR A 233 11.69 0.52 -5.41
N PRO A 234 10.85 -0.01 -4.53
CA PRO A 234 9.69 0.72 -4.05
C PRO A 234 10.14 1.83 -3.09
N GLU A 235 9.61 3.04 -3.30
CA GLU A 235 9.98 4.22 -2.51
C GLU A 235 8.75 4.95 -2.00
N TYR A 236 8.84 5.50 -0.77
CA TYR A 236 7.82 6.40 -0.27
C TYR A 236 8.08 7.79 -0.83
N GLU A 237 7.31 8.19 -1.84
CA GLU A 237 7.51 9.46 -2.54
C GLU A 237 6.20 10.25 -2.65
N CYS A 238 6.23 11.49 -2.19
CA CYS A 238 5.11 12.41 -2.31
C CYS A 238 5.47 13.57 -3.24
N ASP A 239 4.72 13.72 -4.31
CA ASP A 239 4.85 14.75 -5.33
C ASP A 239 4.02 16.01 -5.05
N CYS A 240 3.63 16.25 -3.78
CA CYS A 240 2.90 17.46 -3.42
C CYS A 240 3.75 18.73 -3.61
N SER A 241 3.12 19.80 -4.05
CA SER A 241 3.76 21.09 -4.23
C SER A 241 2.86 22.23 -3.69
N LYS A 242 3.43 23.42 -3.55
CA LYS A 242 2.65 24.59 -3.13
C LYS A 242 1.56 24.92 -4.15
N GLU A 243 1.85 24.73 -5.43
CA GLU A 243 0.92 24.91 -6.53
C GLU A 243 -0.29 23.98 -6.44
N HIS A 244 -0.06 22.67 -6.15
CA HIS A 244 -1.16 21.74 -5.92
C HIS A 244 -2.03 22.10 -4.70
N MET A 245 -1.42 22.68 -3.66
CA MET A 245 -2.17 23.15 -2.49
C MET A 245 -2.98 24.41 -2.83
N GLU A 246 -2.40 25.31 -3.64
CA GLU A 246 -3.08 26.49 -4.18
C GLU A 246 -4.29 26.11 -5.02
N ASP A 247 -4.14 25.13 -5.94
CA ASP A 247 -5.25 24.59 -6.71
C ASP A 247 -6.38 24.05 -5.81
N GLY A 248 -6.01 23.37 -4.73
CA GLY A 248 -6.97 22.90 -3.72
C GLY A 248 -7.73 24.07 -3.04
N LEU A 249 -7.02 25.11 -2.62
CA LEU A 249 -7.65 26.33 -2.06
C LEU A 249 -8.58 27.00 -3.06
N ALA A 250 -8.20 27.05 -4.33
CA ALA A 250 -8.99 27.63 -5.39
C ALA A 250 -10.34 26.90 -5.63
N THR A 251 -10.50 25.67 -5.13
CA THR A 251 -11.79 24.97 -5.20
C THR A 251 -12.75 25.30 -4.05
N LEU A 252 -12.30 26.01 -3.02
CA LEU A 252 -13.14 26.41 -1.90
C LEU A 252 -14.18 27.47 -2.32
N ASP A 253 -15.26 27.52 -1.56
CA ASP A 253 -16.24 28.59 -1.72
C ASP A 253 -15.60 29.97 -1.48
N LYS A 254 -15.97 30.94 -2.31
CA LYS A 254 -15.43 32.30 -2.24
C LYS A 254 -15.63 32.98 -0.91
N ASP A 255 -16.73 32.67 -0.24
CA ASP A 255 -17.04 33.27 1.06
C ASP A 255 -16.15 32.65 2.16
N VAL A 256 -15.82 31.34 2.05
CA VAL A 256 -14.82 30.69 2.95
C VAL A 256 -13.43 31.30 2.77
N LEU A 257 -12.98 31.51 1.52
CA LEU A 257 -11.69 32.15 1.27
C LEU A 257 -11.64 33.59 1.81
N LYS A 258 -12.73 34.37 1.68
CA LYS A 258 -12.81 35.73 2.25
C LYS A 258 -12.72 35.70 3.77
N GLU A 259 -13.45 34.79 4.43
CA GLU A 259 -13.42 34.62 5.88
C GLU A 259 -11.97 34.33 6.35
N MET A 260 -11.26 33.39 5.69
CA MET A 260 -9.85 33.10 5.99
C MET A 260 -8.94 34.34 5.81
N ILE A 261 -9.18 35.17 4.77
CA ILE A 261 -8.41 36.39 4.51
C ILE A 261 -8.70 37.47 5.59
N GLU A 262 -9.95 37.63 5.98
CA GLU A 262 -10.38 38.69 6.89
C GLU A 262 -10.11 38.35 8.35
N GLU A 263 -10.32 37.10 8.77
CA GLU A 263 -10.16 36.68 10.15
C GLU A 263 -8.71 36.32 10.50
N ASP A 264 -8.08 35.44 9.70
CA ASP A 264 -6.77 34.87 10.00
C ASP A 264 -5.63 35.56 9.27
N GLY A 265 -5.87 36.11 8.08
CA GLY A 265 -4.88 36.76 7.22
C GLY A 265 -3.77 35.83 6.74
N LYS A 266 -3.95 34.51 6.89
CA LYS A 266 -3.02 33.46 6.44
C LYS A 266 -3.74 32.12 6.43
N ALA A 267 -3.15 31.11 5.73
CA ALA A 267 -3.57 29.73 5.83
C ALA A 267 -2.37 28.78 5.94
N GLU A 268 -2.51 27.69 6.67
CA GLU A 268 -1.56 26.58 6.67
C GLU A 268 -2.29 25.33 6.17
N LEU A 269 -1.78 24.73 5.08
CA LEU A 269 -2.24 23.44 4.59
C LEU A 269 -1.19 22.37 4.87
N VAL A 270 -1.64 21.23 5.33
CA VAL A 270 -0.77 20.08 5.60
C VAL A 270 -1.09 18.96 4.61
N CYS A 271 -0.07 18.50 3.90
CA CYS A 271 -0.25 17.35 3.01
C CYS A 271 -0.47 16.08 3.81
N HIS A 272 -1.62 15.43 3.66
CA HIS A 272 -1.94 14.18 4.37
C HIS A 272 -0.98 13.02 4.04
N PHE A 273 -0.32 13.05 2.86
CA PHE A 273 0.58 11.98 2.44
C PHE A 273 1.99 12.08 3.02
N CYS A 274 2.49 13.27 3.32
CA CYS A 274 3.88 13.45 3.81
C CYS A 274 4.03 14.42 4.97
N ASN A 275 2.93 14.93 5.51
CA ASN A 275 2.87 15.91 6.60
C ASN A 275 3.65 17.23 6.34
N LYS A 276 4.04 17.48 5.08
CA LYS A 276 4.67 18.76 4.71
C LYS A 276 3.66 19.89 4.82
N LYS A 277 4.09 20.96 5.46
CA LYS A 277 3.29 22.16 5.67
C LYS A 277 3.54 23.18 4.56
N TYR A 278 2.48 23.82 4.13
CA TYR A 278 2.47 24.89 3.15
C TYR A 278 1.74 26.09 3.71
N GLU A 279 2.45 27.18 3.85
CA GLU A 279 1.89 28.44 4.35
C GLU A 279 1.53 29.36 3.19
N PHE A 280 0.41 30.04 3.33
CA PHE A 280 -0.09 31.04 2.40
C PHE A 280 -0.30 32.35 3.13
N SER A 281 0.32 33.42 2.62
CA SER A 281 0.14 34.78 3.13
C SER A 281 -1.23 35.35 2.71
N LYS A 282 -1.58 36.48 3.28
CA LYS A 282 -2.81 37.20 2.93
C LYS A 282 -2.85 37.54 1.45
N GLU A 283 -1.72 38.07 0.91
CA GLU A 283 -1.59 38.43 -0.49
C GLU A 283 -1.79 37.24 -1.41
N GLU A 284 -1.18 36.08 -1.06
CA GLU A 284 -1.36 34.83 -1.83
C GLU A 284 -2.80 34.34 -1.82
N LEU A 285 -3.51 34.45 -0.70
CA LEU A 285 -4.94 34.11 -0.61
C LEU A 285 -5.83 35.07 -1.40
N GLU A 286 -5.50 36.36 -1.42
CA GLU A 286 -6.19 37.34 -2.25
C GLU A 286 -6.01 37.05 -3.75
N ASP A 287 -4.80 36.68 -4.19
CA ASP A 287 -4.50 36.26 -5.57
C ASP A 287 -5.29 35.00 -5.96
N ILE A 288 -5.40 34.01 -5.06
CA ILE A 288 -6.20 32.79 -5.28
C ILE A 288 -7.69 33.16 -5.44
N LEU A 289 -8.21 34.03 -4.58
CA LEU A 289 -9.60 34.50 -4.65
C LEU A 289 -9.89 35.24 -5.97
N GLU A 290 -8.94 36.02 -6.50
CA GLU A 290 -9.09 36.69 -7.79
C GLU A 290 -9.08 35.69 -8.97
N LYS A 291 -8.19 34.72 -8.97
CA LYS A 291 -8.17 33.62 -9.97
C LYS A 291 -9.50 32.86 -9.99
N ASN A 292 -10.07 32.61 -8.82
CA ASN A 292 -11.35 31.90 -8.67
C ASN A 292 -12.57 32.73 -9.18
N LYS A 293 -12.44 34.04 -9.37
CA LYS A 293 -13.49 34.89 -9.99
C LYS A 293 -13.58 34.71 -11.52
N ASN A 294 -12.51 34.22 -12.14
CA ASN A 294 -12.40 34.13 -13.60
C ASN A 294 -12.68 32.70 -14.14
N ASN A 295 -12.95 31.73 -13.26
CA ASN A 295 -13.43 30.39 -13.57
C ASN A 295 -14.92 30.24 -13.18
#